data_b94a05bf0f24a4eda7823e082be00a6e
#
_entry.id   b94a05bf0f24a4eda7823e082be00a6e
#
_cell.length_a   1.000
_cell.length_b   1.000
_cell.length_c   1.000
_cell.angle_alpha   90.00
_cell.angle_beta   90.00
_cell.angle_gamma   90.00
#
_symmetry.space_group_name_H-M   'P 1'
#
loop_
_entity.id
_entity.type
_entity.pdbx_description
1 polymer ?
#
loop_
_entity_poly.entity_id
_entity_poly.type
_entity_poly.pdbx_seq_one_letter_code
_entity_poly.pdbx_strand_id
1 'polypeptide(L)'
;MATPQQKNSNVRLLDCEFSADDTDDSHYRFLVDERHVKYVTTAPGMFGGVKIGERVHGPLVLGKFLPPFPVGDWNDGRVAKDPVTGKATFIRTEKVQFPEVESVWHNVKLNELDFSPSPEGPFRERVRVVTHPTINGGEPVLMKRAVWPRENYMYYMEIETAAYQWICDKGVGPKFLGHLTEGPNGRIVGFVTEWLGGTRSAEPRDLDGCKKALARLHQLGIKHGDINKYNFLVREGEEHEDEVVLIDFESARRDRPHVELEDEMKALKNSLESTDPRGGPGVVQE
;
A
#
# COMPACT_ATOMS: atom_id res chain seq x y z
N MET A 1 31.11 -28.79 17.47
CA MET A 1 31.56 -27.51 16.86
C MET A 1 30.29 -26.80 16.40
N ALA A 2 29.95 -25.62 16.96
CA ALA A 2 28.82 -24.86 16.52
C ALA A 2 29.07 -24.37 15.08
N THR A 3 28.13 -24.59 14.16
CA THR A 3 28.17 -24.03 12.81
C THR A 3 28.26 -22.51 12.93
N PRO A 4 29.10 -21.84 12.13
CA PRO A 4 29.14 -20.37 12.14
C PRO A 4 27.76 -19.84 11.88
N GLN A 5 27.22 -19.07 12.81
CA GLN A 5 25.89 -18.44 12.64
C GLN A 5 25.93 -17.57 11.39
N GLN A 6 25.09 -17.86 10.42
CA GLN A 6 25.04 -17.11 9.17
C GLN A 6 24.67 -15.65 9.50
N LYS A 7 25.46 -14.69 8.98
CA LYS A 7 25.26 -13.27 9.19
C LYS A 7 23.81 -12.87 8.84
N ASN A 8 23.12 -12.14 9.75
CA ASN A 8 21.75 -11.66 9.60
C ASN A 8 20.71 -12.78 9.37
N SER A 9 20.94 -14.00 9.90
CA SER A 9 20.02 -15.14 9.73
C SER A 9 18.62 -14.91 10.33
N ASN A 10 18.50 -13.98 11.28
CA ASN A 10 17.25 -13.56 11.92
C ASN A 10 16.59 -12.36 11.22
N VAL A 11 17.05 -11.97 10.03
CA VAL A 11 16.57 -10.81 9.29
C VAL A 11 16.02 -11.24 7.94
N ARG A 12 14.83 -10.74 7.58
CA ARG A 12 14.16 -11.00 6.30
C ARG A 12 13.84 -9.69 5.59
N LEU A 13 14.14 -9.61 4.30
CA LEU A 13 13.73 -8.49 3.46
C LEU A 13 12.21 -8.54 3.22
N LEU A 14 11.52 -7.43 3.48
CA LEU A 14 10.10 -7.27 3.23
C LEU A 14 9.84 -6.50 1.94
N ASP A 15 10.47 -5.34 1.79
CA ASP A 15 10.29 -4.43 0.65
C ASP A 15 11.62 -3.70 0.37
N CYS A 16 11.82 -3.23 -0.87
CA CYS A 16 12.97 -2.41 -1.24
C CYS A 16 12.61 -1.41 -2.35
N GLU A 17 13.19 -0.22 -2.24
CA GLU A 17 13.21 0.82 -3.27
C GLU A 17 14.66 1.19 -3.50
N PHE A 18 15.20 0.87 -4.65
CA PHE A 18 16.65 0.97 -4.89
C PHE A 18 16.96 1.88 -6.08
N SER A 19 18.09 2.57 -6.00
CA SER A 19 18.66 3.32 -7.12
C SER A 19 19.22 2.36 -8.16
N ALA A 20 18.71 2.42 -9.40
CA ALA A 20 19.10 1.51 -10.47
C ALA A 20 20.57 1.67 -10.88
N ASP A 21 21.06 2.90 -10.91
CA ASP A 21 22.43 3.28 -11.26
C ASP A 21 23.36 3.46 -10.04
N ASP A 22 22.83 3.28 -8.82
CA ASP A 22 23.55 3.43 -7.54
C ASP A 22 24.06 4.87 -7.30
N THR A 23 23.38 5.87 -7.88
CA THR A 23 23.70 7.31 -7.71
C THR A 23 22.94 7.95 -6.56
N ASP A 24 21.81 7.34 -6.15
CA ASP A 24 20.96 7.80 -5.07
C ASP A 24 20.92 6.80 -3.92
N ASP A 25 20.32 7.22 -2.81
CA ASP A 25 20.03 6.35 -1.68
C ASP A 25 19.11 5.19 -2.11
N SER A 26 19.35 4.01 -1.55
CA SER A 26 18.42 2.88 -1.67
C SER A 26 17.80 2.57 -0.32
N HIS A 27 16.51 2.25 -0.31
CA HIS A 27 15.73 2.04 0.89
C HIS A 27 15.30 0.58 1.00
N TYR A 28 15.42 0.03 2.18
CA TYR A 28 15.08 -1.36 2.48
C TYR A 28 14.23 -1.42 3.74
N ARG A 29 13.25 -2.31 3.73
CA ARG A 29 12.39 -2.61 4.86
C ARG A 29 12.61 -4.05 5.26
N PHE A 30 13.00 -4.28 6.50
CA PHE A 30 13.35 -5.60 7.02
C PHE A 30 12.49 -6.00 8.20
N LEU A 31 12.23 -7.31 8.31
CA LEU A 31 11.72 -7.93 9.53
C LEU A 31 12.88 -8.56 10.28
N VAL A 32 13.04 -8.21 11.54
CA VAL A 32 14.08 -8.72 12.45
C VAL A 32 13.39 -9.51 13.56
N ASP A 33 13.89 -10.71 13.84
CA ASP A 33 13.38 -11.64 14.86
C ASP A 33 11.88 -11.94 14.69
N GLU A 34 11.41 -12.04 13.44
CA GLU A 34 10.00 -12.26 13.05
C GLU A 34 9.00 -11.30 13.74
N ARG A 35 9.48 -10.15 14.20
CA ARG A 35 8.68 -9.22 15.00
C ARG A 35 8.91 -7.75 14.72
N HIS A 36 10.15 -7.32 14.53
CA HIS A 36 10.50 -5.90 14.47
C HIS A 36 10.74 -5.44 13.05
N VAL A 37 9.89 -4.53 12.58
CA VAL A 37 10.12 -3.87 11.27
C VAL A 37 11.17 -2.79 11.45
N LYS A 38 12.20 -2.83 10.59
CA LYS A 38 13.30 -1.86 10.56
C LYS A 38 13.50 -1.33 9.15
N TYR A 39 13.74 -0.04 9.06
CA TYR A 39 14.07 0.65 7.81
C TYR A 39 15.57 0.88 7.73
N VAL A 40 16.17 0.57 6.59
CA VAL A 40 17.60 0.76 6.36
C VAL A 40 17.81 1.50 5.05
N THR A 41 18.44 2.66 5.12
CA THR A 41 18.86 3.41 3.95
C THR A 41 20.33 3.12 3.68
N THR A 42 20.66 2.76 2.44
CA THR A 42 22.06 2.61 2.00
C THR A 42 22.48 3.82 1.18
N ALA A 43 23.67 4.33 1.46
CA ALA A 43 24.24 5.46 0.73
C ALA A 43 24.53 5.11 -0.75
N PRO A 44 24.62 6.10 -1.65
CA PRO A 44 25.05 5.89 -3.03
C PRO A 44 26.40 5.18 -3.11
N GLY A 45 26.62 4.41 -4.17
CA GLY A 45 27.86 3.69 -4.40
C GLY A 45 28.05 2.41 -3.57
N MET A 46 27.02 2.02 -2.80
CA MET A 46 27.08 0.80 -1.98
C MET A 46 27.15 -0.47 -2.82
N PHE A 47 26.50 -0.49 -3.99
CA PHE A 47 26.31 -1.67 -4.82
C PHE A 47 27.09 -1.62 -6.14
N GLY A 48 28.11 -0.77 -6.26
CA GLY A 48 28.86 -0.57 -7.50
C GLY A 48 29.22 -1.88 -8.20
N GLY A 49 28.76 -2.03 -9.46
CA GLY A 49 28.96 -3.24 -10.26
C GLY A 49 28.07 -4.43 -9.94
N VAL A 50 27.18 -4.33 -8.94
CA VAL A 50 26.21 -5.38 -8.59
C VAL A 50 24.99 -5.31 -9.51
N LYS A 51 24.58 -6.44 -10.07
CA LYS A 51 23.37 -6.51 -10.91
C LYS A 51 22.12 -6.16 -10.12
N ILE A 52 21.15 -5.52 -10.79
CA ILE A 52 19.89 -5.09 -10.17
C ILE A 52 19.18 -6.25 -9.45
N GLY A 53 19.03 -7.41 -10.08
CA GLY A 53 18.42 -8.59 -9.46
C GLY A 53 19.11 -9.08 -8.18
N GLU A 54 20.41 -8.83 -8.00
CA GLU A 54 21.14 -9.17 -6.77
C GLU A 54 20.87 -8.15 -5.65
N ARG A 55 20.55 -6.90 -5.99
CA ARG A 55 20.24 -5.83 -5.00
C ARG A 55 18.88 -6.00 -4.34
N VAL A 56 17.98 -6.74 -4.97
CA VAL A 56 16.63 -7.04 -4.46
C VAL A 56 16.51 -8.45 -3.89
N HIS A 57 17.52 -9.29 -4.07
CA HIS A 57 17.52 -10.63 -3.54
C HIS A 57 17.93 -10.64 -2.07
N GLY A 58 16.95 -10.81 -1.17
CA GLY A 58 17.14 -10.71 0.28
C GLY A 58 18.35 -11.46 0.84
N PRO A 59 18.59 -12.76 0.52
CA PRO A 59 19.74 -13.51 1.00
C PRO A 59 21.08 -12.89 0.59
N LEU A 60 21.20 -12.36 -0.64
CA LEU A 60 22.43 -11.69 -1.09
C LEU A 60 22.62 -10.34 -0.41
N VAL A 61 21.55 -9.54 -0.31
CA VAL A 61 21.58 -8.24 0.37
C VAL A 61 22.03 -8.40 1.81
N LEU A 62 21.42 -9.32 2.56
CA LEU A 62 21.69 -9.56 3.96
C LEU A 62 23.03 -10.27 4.19
N GLY A 63 23.33 -11.27 3.38
CA GLY A 63 24.54 -12.10 3.55
C GLY A 63 25.83 -11.42 3.06
N LYS A 64 25.77 -10.71 1.91
CA LYS A 64 26.95 -10.19 1.23
C LYS A 64 27.15 -8.68 1.42
N PHE A 65 26.08 -7.89 1.22
CA PHE A 65 26.24 -6.44 1.09
C PHE A 65 26.06 -5.68 2.40
N LEU A 66 25.04 -6.00 3.20
CA LEU A 66 24.81 -5.30 4.45
C LEU A 66 25.72 -5.81 5.58
N PRO A 67 26.14 -4.93 6.51
CA PRO A 67 26.86 -5.35 7.72
C PRO A 67 25.94 -6.15 8.66
N PRO A 68 26.47 -6.76 9.73
CA PRO A 68 25.64 -7.33 10.79
C PRO A 68 24.70 -6.28 11.37
N PHE A 69 23.42 -6.64 11.57
CA PHE A 69 22.43 -5.75 12.16
C PHE A 69 22.77 -5.48 13.63
N PRO A 70 22.90 -4.23 14.05
CA PRO A 70 23.15 -3.89 15.45
C PRO A 70 22.01 -4.36 16.36
N VAL A 71 22.36 -4.85 17.53
CA VAL A 71 21.41 -5.15 18.59
C VAL A 71 20.88 -3.84 19.16
N GLY A 72 19.59 -3.80 19.53
CA GLY A 72 18.99 -2.63 20.19
C GLY A 72 17.63 -2.23 19.61
N ASP A 73 16.94 -1.35 20.35
CA ASP A 73 15.63 -0.84 19.99
C ASP A 73 15.74 0.39 19.06
N TRP A 74 16.18 0.15 17.84
CA TRP A 74 16.18 1.10 16.73
C TRP A 74 15.24 0.61 15.63
N ASN A 75 14.71 1.54 14.84
CA ASN A 75 13.85 1.21 13.69
C ASN A 75 14.25 1.94 12.40
N ASP A 76 15.17 2.91 12.47
CA ASP A 76 15.78 3.58 11.32
C ASP A 76 17.30 3.43 11.37
N GLY A 77 17.91 3.02 10.27
CA GLY A 77 19.35 2.82 10.15
C GLY A 77 19.89 3.34 8.82
N ARG A 78 21.14 3.83 8.86
CA ARG A 78 21.87 4.21 7.65
C ARG A 78 23.17 3.42 7.53
N VAL A 79 23.38 2.85 6.36
CA VAL A 79 24.59 2.09 6.01
C VAL A 79 25.37 2.84 4.94
N ALA A 80 26.67 2.95 5.13
CA ALA A 80 27.60 3.50 4.14
C ALA A 80 28.90 2.70 4.14
N LYS A 81 29.76 2.92 3.15
CA LYS A 81 31.14 2.39 3.17
C LYS A 81 31.99 3.23 4.12
N ASP A 82 32.67 2.55 5.01
CA ASP A 82 33.71 3.17 5.83
C ASP A 82 34.82 3.74 4.92
N PRO A 83 35.20 5.00 5.07
CA PRO A 83 36.12 5.67 4.14
C PRO A 83 37.55 5.10 4.18
N VAL A 84 37.95 4.43 5.28
CA VAL A 84 39.28 3.88 5.45
C VAL A 84 39.35 2.43 4.97
N THR A 85 38.37 1.62 5.36
CA THR A 85 38.38 0.16 5.10
C THR A 85 37.58 -0.24 3.87
N GLY A 86 36.74 0.66 3.33
CA GLY A 86 35.81 0.39 2.24
C GLY A 86 34.67 -0.58 2.62
N LYS A 87 34.60 -1.04 3.88
CA LYS A 87 33.59 -2.00 4.33
C LYS A 87 32.27 -1.32 4.65
N ALA A 88 31.17 -1.99 4.31
CA ALA A 88 29.84 -1.55 4.71
C ALA A 88 29.70 -1.53 6.24
N THR A 89 29.22 -0.43 6.80
CA THR A 89 28.97 -0.26 8.23
C THR A 89 27.70 0.55 8.49
N PHE A 90 27.01 0.26 9.59
CA PHE A 90 25.95 1.15 10.09
C PHE A 90 26.62 2.42 10.65
N ILE A 91 26.37 3.55 10.00
CA ILE A 91 26.88 4.87 10.43
C ILE A 91 25.90 5.57 11.35
N ARG A 92 24.65 5.13 11.37
CA ARG A 92 23.58 5.64 12.25
C ARG A 92 22.55 4.53 12.49
N THR A 93 22.03 4.45 13.72
CA THR A 93 20.81 3.72 14.09
C THR A 93 20.05 4.53 15.11
N GLU A 94 18.75 4.72 14.90
CA GLU A 94 17.90 5.57 15.73
C GLU A 94 16.54 4.90 15.96
N LYS A 95 15.89 5.28 17.07
CA LYS A 95 14.48 5.02 17.30
C LYS A 95 13.70 6.26 16.87
N VAL A 96 13.01 6.17 15.75
CA VAL A 96 12.22 7.26 15.16
C VAL A 96 10.74 6.99 15.39
N GLN A 97 9.97 8.02 15.72
CA GLN A 97 8.53 7.97 15.67
C GLN A 97 8.09 8.29 14.24
N PHE A 98 7.74 7.24 13.50
CA PHE A 98 7.23 7.39 12.13
C PHE A 98 5.76 7.86 12.13
N PRO A 99 5.33 8.59 11.08
CA PRO A 99 3.93 8.95 10.92
C PRO A 99 3.04 7.71 10.77
N GLU A 100 1.81 7.81 11.26
CA GLU A 100 0.81 6.76 11.19
C GLU A 100 -0.56 7.31 10.80
N VAL A 101 -1.52 6.43 10.46
CA VAL A 101 -2.91 6.81 10.27
C VAL A 101 -3.52 7.13 11.63
N GLU A 102 -4.08 8.34 11.76
CA GLU A 102 -4.71 8.83 13.00
C GLU A 102 -6.22 8.52 13.05
N SER A 103 -6.89 8.41 11.90
CA SER A 103 -8.31 8.06 11.78
C SER A 103 -8.57 6.58 12.09
N VAL A 104 -8.37 6.20 13.35
CA VAL A 104 -8.59 4.82 13.83
C VAL A 104 -10.00 4.70 14.39
N TRP A 105 -10.96 4.32 13.55
CA TRP A 105 -12.38 4.26 13.89
C TRP A 105 -12.95 2.84 13.99
N HIS A 106 -12.31 1.85 13.33
CA HIS A 106 -12.74 0.46 13.37
C HIS A 106 -11.99 -0.32 14.44
N ASN A 107 -12.70 -1.20 15.16
CA ASN A 107 -12.13 -1.91 16.31
C ASN A 107 -11.14 -3.03 15.94
N VAL A 108 -11.20 -3.53 14.68
CA VAL A 108 -10.31 -4.61 14.22
C VAL A 108 -9.00 -4.01 13.76
N LYS A 109 -7.90 -4.54 14.31
CA LYS A 109 -6.53 -4.24 13.92
C LYS A 109 -5.87 -5.54 13.48
N LEU A 110 -5.27 -5.53 12.29
CA LEU A 110 -4.72 -6.70 11.61
C LEU A 110 -3.23 -6.48 11.36
N ASN A 111 -2.41 -7.42 11.80
CA ASN A 111 -0.98 -7.35 11.54
C ASN A 111 -0.67 -7.72 10.08
N GLU A 112 0.03 -6.84 9.35
CA GLU A 112 0.37 -7.06 7.93
C GLU A 112 1.16 -8.36 7.68
N LEU A 113 1.88 -8.86 8.68
CA LEU A 113 2.71 -10.05 8.58
C LEU A 113 1.92 -11.36 8.65
N ASP A 114 0.65 -11.31 9.07
CA ASP A 114 -0.21 -12.49 9.23
C ASP A 114 -0.94 -12.86 7.93
N PHE A 115 -0.78 -12.05 6.89
CA PHE A 115 -1.42 -12.28 5.60
C PHE A 115 -0.54 -13.09 4.64
N SER A 116 -1.20 -13.92 3.84
CA SER A 116 -0.59 -14.67 2.75
C SER A 116 -1.02 -14.12 1.39
N PRO A 117 -0.15 -14.11 0.36
CA PRO A 117 -0.53 -13.72 -1.00
C PRO A 117 -1.67 -14.58 -1.54
N SER A 118 -2.62 -13.94 -2.24
CA SER A 118 -3.66 -14.64 -3.00
C SER A 118 -3.31 -14.64 -4.49
N PRO A 119 -3.60 -15.72 -5.23
CA PRO A 119 -3.44 -15.76 -6.69
C PRO A 119 -4.52 -14.97 -7.44
N GLU A 120 -5.60 -14.56 -6.77
CA GLU A 120 -6.81 -14.02 -7.40
C GLU A 120 -6.72 -12.54 -7.81
N GLY A 121 -5.66 -11.85 -7.47
CA GLY A 121 -5.63 -10.41 -7.74
C GLY A 121 -4.22 -9.80 -7.73
N PRO A 122 -4.14 -8.48 -7.82
CA PRO A 122 -2.87 -7.78 -7.90
C PRO A 122 -2.01 -8.01 -6.67
N PHE A 123 -0.71 -8.17 -6.89
CA PHE A 123 0.31 -8.14 -5.86
C PHE A 123 1.30 -7.02 -6.19
N ARG A 124 0.90 -5.79 -5.83
CA ARG A 124 1.69 -4.57 -6.03
C ARG A 124 2.26 -4.09 -4.71
N GLU A 125 3.17 -3.15 -4.75
CA GLU A 125 3.81 -2.62 -3.54
C GLU A 125 2.79 -2.14 -2.49
N ARG A 126 1.83 -1.30 -2.90
CA ARG A 126 0.85 -0.67 -1.99
C ARG A 126 -0.49 -1.40 -1.89
N VAL A 127 -0.88 -2.15 -2.93
CA VAL A 127 -2.18 -2.80 -3.04
C VAL A 127 -1.98 -4.27 -3.35
N ARG A 128 -2.51 -5.16 -2.50
CA ARG A 128 -2.36 -6.60 -2.63
C ARG A 128 -3.66 -7.31 -2.34
N VAL A 129 -3.97 -8.33 -3.13
CA VAL A 129 -5.00 -9.30 -2.77
C VAL A 129 -4.35 -10.41 -1.95
N VAL A 130 -4.87 -10.61 -0.76
CA VAL A 130 -4.27 -11.47 0.26
C VAL A 130 -5.35 -12.28 0.97
N THR A 131 -4.94 -13.30 1.71
CA THR A 131 -5.83 -14.10 2.58
C THR A 131 -5.38 -14.01 4.02
N HIS A 132 -6.33 -14.16 4.94
CA HIS A 132 -6.06 -14.23 6.38
C HIS A 132 -6.99 -15.28 7.02
N PRO A 133 -6.49 -16.17 7.89
CA PRO A 133 -7.26 -17.33 8.35
C PRO A 133 -8.53 -16.99 9.14
N THR A 134 -8.59 -15.80 9.76
CA THR A 134 -9.72 -15.39 10.62
C THR A 134 -10.55 -14.23 10.06
N ILE A 135 -10.17 -13.69 8.91
CA ILE A 135 -10.87 -12.56 8.29
C ILE A 135 -11.60 -13.06 7.04
N ASN A 136 -12.82 -12.57 6.84
CA ASN A 136 -13.65 -12.89 5.68
C ASN A 136 -13.81 -14.41 5.42
N GLY A 137 -13.79 -15.21 6.48
CA GLY A 137 -13.87 -16.69 6.34
C GLY A 137 -12.66 -17.35 5.66
N GLY A 138 -11.54 -16.64 5.53
CA GLY A 138 -10.36 -17.09 4.80
C GLY A 138 -10.36 -16.75 3.31
N GLU A 139 -11.47 -16.17 2.83
CA GLU A 139 -11.58 -15.69 1.45
C GLU A 139 -10.67 -14.49 1.18
N PRO A 140 -10.32 -14.23 -0.10
CA PRO A 140 -9.48 -13.11 -0.48
C PRO A 140 -10.01 -11.76 0.00
N VAL A 141 -9.09 -10.89 0.41
CA VAL A 141 -9.35 -9.51 0.82
C VAL A 141 -8.34 -8.57 0.15
N LEU A 142 -8.68 -7.31 0.03
CA LEU A 142 -7.77 -6.29 -0.48
C LEU A 142 -7.06 -5.61 0.69
N MET A 143 -5.74 -5.64 0.67
CA MET A 143 -4.86 -4.90 1.57
C MET A 143 -4.30 -3.67 0.85
N LYS A 144 -4.49 -2.46 1.42
CA LYS A 144 -3.83 -1.23 0.96
C LYS A 144 -2.99 -0.66 2.09
N ARG A 145 -1.71 -0.32 1.80
CA ARG A 145 -0.74 0.11 2.82
C ARG A 145 0.22 1.18 2.33
N ALA A 146 0.69 2.01 3.25
CA ALA A 146 1.85 2.86 3.04
C ALA A 146 3.11 2.04 3.39
N VAL A 147 3.86 1.62 2.37
CA VAL A 147 5.08 0.78 2.56
C VAL A 147 6.19 1.57 3.25
N TRP A 148 6.32 2.85 2.87
CA TRP A 148 7.35 3.74 3.38
C TRP A 148 6.74 4.78 4.31
N PRO A 149 7.42 5.15 5.41
CA PRO A 149 6.94 6.13 6.39
C PRO A 149 7.13 7.57 5.89
N ARG A 150 6.64 7.86 4.68
CA ARG A 150 6.71 9.20 4.07
C ARG A 150 5.41 9.94 4.30
N GLU A 151 5.50 11.23 4.63
CA GLU A 151 4.35 12.06 4.96
C GLU A 151 3.28 12.07 3.86
N ASN A 152 3.69 12.16 2.58
CA ASN A 152 2.76 12.14 1.46
C ASN A 152 1.98 10.82 1.35
N TYR A 153 2.62 9.66 1.59
CA TYR A 153 1.95 8.36 1.56
C TYR A 153 0.95 8.23 2.72
N MET A 154 1.35 8.69 3.90
CA MET A 154 0.49 8.68 5.07
C MET A 154 -0.69 9.64 4.93
N TYR A 155 -0.48 10.82 4.31
CA TYR A 155 -1.54 11.79 4.03
C TYR A 155 -2.68 11.19 3.18
N TYR A 156 -2.35 10.51 2.08
CA TYR A 156 -3.36 9.86 1.24
C TYR A 156 -4.04 8.68 1.95
N MET A 157 -3.27 7.91 2.72
CA MET A 157 -3.81 6.80 3.50
C MET A 157 -4.77 7.29 4.60
N GLU A 158 -4.47 8.41 5.24
CA GLU A 158 -5.33 9.08 6.22
C GLU A 158 -6.67 9.48 5.61
N ILE A 159 -6.63 10.16 4.45
CA ILE A 159 -7.84 10.60 3.74
C ILE A 159 -8.73 9.41 3.38
N GLU A 160 -8.13 8.38 2.80
CA GLU A 160 -8.89 7.21 2.36
C GLU A 160 -9.47 6.43 3.54
N THR A 161 -8.71 6.28 4.63
CA THR A 161 -9.21 5.65 5.86
C THR A 161 -10.37 6.42 6.47
N ALA A 162 -10.29 7.76 6.51
CA ALA A 162 -11.39 8.61 6.95
C ALA A 162 -12.61 8.52 6.02
N ALA A 163 -12.39 8.46 4.71
CA ALA A 163 -13.48 8.31 3.74
C ALA A 163 -14.23 6.98 3.94
N TYR A 164 -13.54 5.89 4.22
CA TYR A 164 -14.20 4.62 4.58
C TYR A 164 -15.06 4.73 5.84
N GLN A 165 -14.67 5.54 6.83
CA GLN A 165 -15.53 5.84 7.98
C GLN A 165 -16.82 6.55 7.56
N TRP A 166 -16.72 7.53 6.66
CA TRP A 166 -17.89 8.33 6.23
C TRP A 166 -18.89 7.50 5.41
N ILE A 167 -18.41 6.53 4.63
CA ILE A 167 -19.24 5.66 3.77
C ILE A 167 -19.57 4.30 4.40
N CYS A 168 -19.17 4.07 5.66
CA CYS A 168 -19.40 2.81 6.35
C CYS A 168 -20.89 2.44 6.32
N ASP A 169 -21.19 1.22 5.89
CA ASP A 169 -22.56 0.68 5.76
C ASP A 169 -23.52 1.49 4.85
N LYS A 170 -22.99 2.29 3.92
CA LYS A 170 -23.81 3.07 2.97
C LYS A 170 -23.90 2.46 1.57
N GLY A 171 -23.24 1.31 1.31
CA GLY A 171 -23.27 0.65 0.01
C GLY A 171 -22.63 1.49 -1.12
N VAL A 172 -21.62 2.28 -0.79
CA VAL A 172 -20.88 3.13 -1.73
C VAL A 172 -19.60 2.47 -2.21
N GLY A 173 -18.84 1.91 -1.29
CA GLY A 173 -17.55 1.26 -1.54
C GLY A 173 -17.47 -0.13 -0.92
N PRO A 174 -16.34 -0.84 -1.10
CA PRO A 174 -16.11 -2.13 -0.48
C PRO A 174 -16.22 -2.05 1.05
N LYS A 175 -16.63 -3.16 1.67
CA LYS A 175 -16.72 -3.23 3.13
C LYS A 175 -15.33 -3.09 3.75
N PHE A 176 -15.20 -2.19 4.72
CA PHE A 176 -13.98 -2.06 5.52
C PHE A 176 -13.92 -3.19 6.55
N LEU A 177 -12.79 -3.90 6.61
CA LEU A 177 -12.62 -5.09 7.46
C LEU A 177 -11.69 -4.84 8.67
N GLY A 178 -10.80 -3.86 8.59
CA GLY A 178 -9.92 -3.51 9.69
C GLY A 178 -8.77 -2.60 9.30
N HIS A 179 -8.19 -1.95 10.31
CA HIS A 179 -6.94 -1.21 10.17
C HIS A 179 -5.76 -2.17 10.09
N LEU A 180 -4.75 -1.83 9.30
CA LEU A 180 -3.54 -2.62 9.13
C LEU A 180 -2.42 -2.07 9.99
N THR A 181 -1.81 -2.90 10.84
CA THR A 181 -0.66 -2.53 11.67
C THR A 181 0.65 -3.00 11.06
N GLU A 182 1.70 -2.22 11.24
CA GLU A 182 3.06 -2.59 10.91
C GLU A 182 3.64 -3.49 11.99
N GLY A 183 3.57 -4.79 11.75
CA GLY A 183 3.93 -5.77 12.76
C GLY A 183 2.93 -5.85 13.93
N PRO A 184 3.19 -6.70 14.93
CA PRO A 184 2.35 -6.87 16.10
C PRO A 184 2.30 -5.58 16.93
N ASN A 185 1.12 -5.02 17.16
CA ASN A 185 0.91 -3.79 17.93
C ASN A 185 1.71 -2.57 17.41
N GLY A 186 2.08 -2.56 16.14
CA GLY A 186 2.76 -1.45 15.48
C GLY A 186 1.82 -0.29 15.16
N ARG A 187 2.40 0.75 14.53
CA ARG A 187 1.65 1.90 14.01
C ARG A 187 0.65 1.47 12.93
N ILE A 188 -0.41 2.23 12.73
CA ILE A 188 -1.36 1.99 11.64
C ILE A 188 -0.77 2.47 10.32
N VAL A 189 -0.65 1.56 9.34
CA VAL A 189 -0.02 1.83 8.04
C VAL A 189 -0.97 1.68 6.86
N GLY A 190 -2.22 1.29 7.13
CA GLY A 190 -3.19 1.07 6.08
C GLY A 190 -4.46 0.41 6.59
N PHE A 191 -5.13 -0.27 5.67
CA PHE A 191 -6.39 -0.94 5.96
C PHE A 191 -6.59 -2.18 5.08
N VAL A 192 -7.61 -2.93 5.42
CA VAL A 192 -8.08 -4.11 4.69
C VAL A 192 -9.57 -3.92 4.37
N THR A 193 -9.93 -4.20 3.12
CA THR A 193 -11.31 -4.19 2.66
C THR A 193 -11.69 -5.52 2.03
N GLU A 194 -12.97 -5.72 1.79
CA GLU A 194 -13.49 -6.75 0.90
C GLU A 194 -12.79 -6.69 -0.46
N TRP A 195 -12.44 -7.84 -1.02
CA TRP A 195 -12.00 -7.97 -2.40
C TRP A 195 -13.19 -8.17 -3.32
N LEU A 196 -13.33 -7.30 -4.30
CA LEU A 196 -14.39 -7.38 -5.31
C LEU A 196 -13.90 -8.18 -6.53
N GLY A 197 -13.74 -9.48 -6.36
CA GLY A 197 -13.37 -10.37 -7.45
C GLY A 197 -14.44 -10.44 -8.55
N GLY A 198 -14.02 -10.72 -9.80
CA GLY A 198 -14.95 -10.82 -10.93
C GLY A 198 -15.54 -9.50 -11.41
N THR A 199 -15.04 -8.35 -10.94
CA THR A 199 -15.44 -7.03 -11.41
C THR A 199 -14.51 -6.54 -12.52
N ARG A 200 -15.03 -5.64 -13.36
CA ARG A 200 -14.24 -4.88 -14.34
C ARG A 200 -14.30 -3.37 -14.07
N SER A 201 -13.37 -2.63 -14.62
CA SER A 201 -13.47 -1.17 -14.65
C SER A 201 -14.63 -0.71 -15.53
N ALA A 202 -15.20 0.46 -15.20
CA ALA A 202 -16.28 1.03 -15.98
C ALA A 202 -15.84 1.46 -17.39
N GLU A 203 -16.80 1.42 -18.30
CA GLU A 203 -16.71 1.88 -19.67
C GLU A 203 -17.77 2.96 -19.94
N PRO A 204 -17.70 3.70 -21.06
CA PRO A 204 -18.73 4.72 -21.36
C PRO A 204 -20.18 4.20 -21.36
N ARG A 205 -20.40 2.93 -21.65
CA ARG A 205 -21.72 2.27 -21.61
C ARG A 205 -22.29 2.16 -20.19
N ASP A 206 -21.45 2.21 -19.15
CA ASP A 206 -21.84 2.06 -17.74
C ASP A 206 -22.20 3.41 -17.09
N LEU A 207 -22.32 4.48 -17.87
CA LEU A 207 -22.53 5.86 -17.38
C LEU A 207 -23.67 5.97 -16.40
N ASP A 208 -24.79 5.30 -16.63
CA ASP A 208 -25.96 5.42 -15.75
C ASP A 208 -25.75 4.70 -14.41
N GLY A 209 -25.07 3.55 -14.40
CA GLY A 209 -24.63 2.88 -13.19
C GLY A 209 -23.63 3.73 -12.39
N CYS A 210 -22.64 4.31 -13.07
CA CYS A 210 -21.65 5.21 -12.47
C CYS A 210 -22.30 6.47 -11.87
N LYS A 211 -23.29 7.08 -12.55
CA LYS A 211 -24.06 8.20 -11.99
C LYS A 211 -24.80 7.82 -10.71
N LYS A 212 -25.44 6.64 -10.69
CA LYS A 212 -26.14 6.15 -9.49
C LYS A 212 -25.16 5.96 -8.32
N ALA A 213 -23.99 5.36 -8.59
CA ALA A 213 -22.95 5.16 -7.57
C ALA A 213 -22.41 6.50 -7.03
N LEU A 214 -22.05 7.42 -7.93
CA LEU A 214 -21.54 8.75 -7.54
C LEU A 214 -22.62 9.57 -6.80
N ALA A 215 -23.88 9.48 -7.22
CA ALA A 215 -24.99 10.16 -6.53
C ALA A 215 -25.16 9.67 -5.09
N ARG A 216 -24.99 8.36 -4.82
CA ARG A 216 -25.00 7.84 -3.43
C ARG A 216 -23.92 8.48 -2.57
N LEU A 217 -22.70 8.66 -3.11
CA LEU A 217 -21.62 9.34 -2.42
C LEU A 217 -21.93 10.83 -2.18
N HIS A 218 -22.45 11.53 -3.22
CA HIS A 218 -22.82 12.95 -3.13
C HIS A 218 -23.96 13.22 -2.15
N GLN A 219 -24.91 12.29 -1.97
CA GLN A 219 -25.96 12.39 -0.95
C GLN A 219 -25.41 12.43 0.48
N LEU A 220 -24.19 11.94 0.70
CA LEU A 220 -23.48 12.04 1.97
C LEU A 220 -22.65 13.34 2.09
N GLY A 221 -22.75 14.26 1.12
CA GLY A 221 -21.94 15.48 1.06
C GLY A 221 -20.46 15.23 0.73
N ILE A 222 -20.14 14.08 0.14
CA ILE A 222 -18.76 13.67 -0.14
C ILE A 222 -18.49 13.77 -1.64
N LYS A 223 -17.43 14.50 -2.00
CA LYS A 223 -16.83 14.52 -3.32
C LYS A 223 -15.80 13.42 -3.43
N HIS A 224 -15.78 12.67 -4.53
CA HIS A 224 -14.77 11.63 -4.78
C HIS A 224 -13.39 12.23 -5.04
N GLY A 225 -13.32 13.24 -5.88
CA GLY A 225 -12.09 13.96 -6.22
C GLY A 225 -11.24 13.32 -7.31
N ASP A 226 -11.51 12.05 -7.66
CA ASP A 226 -10.85 11.32 -8.76
C ASP A 226 -11.82 10.33 -9.42
N ILE A 227 -12.69 10.84 -10.27
CA ILE A 227 -13.77 10.09 -10.93
C ILE A 227 -13.33 9.37 -12.23
N ASN A 228 -12.06 8.98 -12.36
CA ASN A 228 -11.62 8.22 -13.52
C ASN A 228 -12.30 6.82 -13.59
N LYS A 229 -12.40 6.24 -14.80
CA LYS A 229 -13.12 4.98 -15.05
C LYS A 229 -12.63 3.78 -14.24
N TYR A 230 -11.38 3.78 -13.79
CA TYR A 230 -10.79 2.68 -13.03
C TYR A 230 -11.22 2.68 -11.55
N ASN A 231 -11.79 3.80 -11.09
CA ASN A 231 -12.32 3.95 -9.73
C ASN A 231 -13.80 3.58 -9.62
N PHE A 232 -14.40 3.07 -10.71
CA PHE A 232 -15.74 2.50 -10.76
C PHE A 232 -15.63 1.03 -11.14
N LEU A 233 -15.93 0.12 -10.22
CA LEU A 233 -15.95 -1.31 -10.47
C LEU A 233 -17.36 -1.77 -10.77
N VAL A 234 -17.53 -2.41 -11.93
CA VAL A 234 -18.81 -2.95 -12.40
C VAL A 234 -18.85 -4.43 -12.10
N ARG A 235 -19.84 -4.85 -11.34
CA ARG A 235 -20.14 -6.26 -11.11
C ARG A 235 -21.08 -6.75 -12.22
N GLU A 236 -20.61 -7.73 -13.00
CA GLU A 236 -21.40 -8.39 -14.02
C GLU A 236 -22.07 -9.64 -13.43
N GLY A 237 -23.35 -9.84 -13.70
CA GLY A 237 -24.08 -11.03 -13.29
C GLY A 237 -25.57 -10.89 -13.54
N GLU A 238 -26.26 -12.00 -13.81
CA GLU A 238 -27.70 -12.02 -14.13
C GLU A 238 -28.61 -11.53 -13.00
N GLU A 239 -28.13 -11.55 -11.73
CA GLU A 239 -28.90 -11.16 -10.55
C GLU A 239 -28.66 -9.70 -10.11
N HIS A 240 -27.63 -9.03 -10.62
CA HIS A 240 -27.25 -7.67 -10.23
C HIS A 240 -27.09 -6.83 -11.48
N GLU A 241 -28.20 -6.33 -12.01
CA GLU A 241 -28.16 -5.36 -13.10
C GLU A 241 -27.17 -4.23 -12.72
N ASP A 242 -25.98 -4.24 -13.32
CA ASP A 242 -24.97 -3.17 -13.29
C ASP A 242 -24.75 -2.50 -11.92
N GLU A 243 -24.45 -3.29 -10.89
CA GLU A 243 -24.03 -2.71 -9.62
C GLU A 243 -22.64 -2.12 -9.76
N VAL A 244 -22.55 -0.80 -9.63
CA VAL A 244 -21.28 -0.07 -9.65
C VAL A 244 -20.86 0.29 -8.24
N VAL A 245 -19.63 -0.06 -7.88
CA VAL A 245 -18.99 0.22 -6.58
C VAL A 245 -17.83 1.19 -6.79
N LEU A 246 -17.73 2.21 -5.94
CA LEU A 246 -16.63 3.17 -5.94
C LEU A 246 -15.45 2.66 -5.12
N ILE A 247 -14.24 2.93 -5.60
CA ILE A 247 -12.98 2.61 -4.92
C ILE A 247 -12.00 3.78 -5.00
N ASP A 248 -10.89 3.70 -4.24
CA ASP A 248 -9.78 4.65 -4.26
C ASP A 248 -10.17 6.08 -3.81
N PHE A 249 -10.54 6.19 -2.54
CA PHE A 249 -11.01 7.44 -1.93
C PHE A 249 -9.88 8.36 -1.45
N GLU A 250 -8.64 8.20 -1.92
CA GLU A 250 -7.48 8.98 -1.44
C GLU A 250 -7.59 10.49 -1.79
N SER A 251 -8.49 10.86 -2.70
CA SER A 251 -8.80 12.25 -3.05
C SER A 251 -10.14 12.74 -2.49
N ALA A 252 -10.86 11.92 -1.73
CA ALA A 252 -12.19 12.24 -1.24
C ALA A 252 -12.18 13.42 -0.26
N ARG A 253 -13.26 14.22 -0.31
CA ARG A 253 -13.46 15.38 0.55
C ARG A 253 -14.90 15.44 1.01
N ARG A 254 -15.10 15.62 2.33
CA ARG A 254 -16.42 15.73 2.94
C ARG A 254 -16.89 17.19 3.05
N ASP A 255 -18.19 17.37 3.27
CA ASP A 255 -18.84 18.67 3.50
C ASP A 255 -18.60 19.67 2.36
N ARG A 256 -18.63 19.15 1.11
CA ARG A 256 -18.41 19.99 -0.07
C ARG A 256 -19.68 20.70 -0.50
N PRO A 257 -19.55 21.97 -0.98
CA PRO A 257 -20.68 22.71 -1.54
C PRO A 257 -21.35 21.92 -2.67
N HIS A 258 -22.68 22.01 -2.75
CA HIS A 258 -23.49 21.32 -3.77
C HIS A 258 -22.99 21.57 -5.20
N VAL A 259 -22.53 22.79 -5.50
CA VAL A 259 -21.97 23.14 -6.81
C VAL A 259 -20.78 22.30 -7.19
N GLU A 260 -19.88 21.95 -6.25
CA GLU A 260 -18.72 21.09 -6.54
C GLU A 260 -19.11 19.64 -6.82
N LEU A 261 -20.17 19.15 -6.14
CA LEU A 261 -20.72 17.82 -6.38
C LEU A 261 -21.42 17.75 -7.74
N GLU A 262 -22.17 18.80 -8.11
CA GLU A 262 -22.77 18.90 -9.43
C GLU A 262 -21.72 18.97 -10.55
N ASP A 263 -20.64 19.72 -10.35
CA ASP A 263 -19.58 19.84 -11.35
C ASP A 263 -18.83 18.53 -11.52
N GLU A 264 -18.60 17.79 -10.42
CA GLU A 264 -18.05 16.44 -10.48
C GLU A 264 -18.98 15.49 -11.26
N MET A 265 -20.28 15.53 -10.99
CA MET A 265 -21.26 14.72 -11.73
C MET A 265 -21.31 15.07 -13.22
N LYS A 266 -21.23 16.36 -13.59
CA LYS A 266 -21.18 16.80 -15.00
C LYS A 266 -19.93 16.30 -15.72
N ALA A 267 -18.79 16.26 -15.00
CA ALA A 267 -17.51 15.80 -15.54
C ALA A 267 -17.45 14.29 -15.78
N LEU A 268 -18.31 13.49 -15.13
CA LEU A 268 -18.25 12.03 -15.13
C LEU A 268 -18.25 11.44 -16.55
N LYS A 269 -19.11 11.90 -17.45
CA LYS A 269 -19.18 11.38 -18.81
C LYS A 269 -17.84 11.50 -19.54
N ASN A 270 -17.26 12.70 -19.51
CA ASN A 270 -15.97 12.95 -20.16
C ASN A 270 -14.84 12.13 -19.51
N SER A 271 -14.94 11.90 -18.21
CA SER A 271 -13.96 11.07 -17.50
C SER A 271 -14.02 9.60 -17.91
N LEU A 272 -15.21 9.03 -18.09
CA LEU A 272 -15.37 7.66 -18.58
C LEU A 272 -14.91 7.48 -20.05
N GLU A 273 -15.09 8.51 -20.88
CA GLU A 273 -14.65 8.54 -22.29
C GLU A 273 -13.14 8.80 -22.43
N SER A 274 -12.46 9.23 -21.35
CA SER A 274 -11.03 9.55 -21.39
C SER A 274 -10.18 8.34 -21.72
N THR A 275 -9.17 8.55 -22.55
CA THR A 275 -8.10 7.58 -22.88
C THR A 275 -6.88 7.75 -21.97
N ASP A 276 -6.92 8.66 -21.01
CA ASP A 276 -5.83 8.88 -20.06
C ASP A 276 -5.59 7.60 -19.23
N PRO A 277 -4.37 7.02 -19.23
CA PRO A 277 -4.06 5.82 -18.49
C PRO A 277 -3.92 6.05 -16.98
N ARG A 278 -3.96 7.30 -16.49
CA ARG A 278 -3.86 7.60 -15.07
C ARG A 278 -4.97 6.91 -14.28
N GLY A 279 -4.60 6.31 -13.17
CA GLY A 279 -5.49 5.48 -12.35
C GLY A 279 -5.68 4.04 -12.86
N GLY A 280 -5.22 3.74 -14.08
CA GLY A 280 -5.31 2.41 -14.65
C GLY A 280 -4.33 1.39 -14.05
N PRO A 281 -4.54 0.11 -14.35
CA PRO A 281 -3.55 -0.91 -14.05
C PRO A 281 -2.26 -0.52 -14.80
N GLY A 282 -1.24 -0.11 -14.07
CA GLY A 282 0.02 0.33 -14.67
C GLY A 282 0.46 -0.65 -15.75
N VAL A 283 0.93 -0.13 -16.88
CA VAL A 283 1.50 -0.94 -17.96
C VAL A 283 2.71 -1.64 -17.37
N VAL A 284 2.65 -2.95 -17.21
CA VAL A 284 3.84 -3.77 -17.00
C VAL A 284 4.62 -3.66 -18.30
N GLN A 285 5.69 -2.87 -18.31
CA GLN A 285 6.65 -2.95 -19.39
C GLN A 285 7.32 -4.31 -19.29
N GLU A 286 7.06 -5.16 -20.29
CA GLU A 286 7.74 -6.45 -20.49
C GLU A 286 9.26 -6.29 -20.64
#